data_a89b8889775447ff3ae6e1ed9c73d6ed
#
_entry.id   a89b8889775447ff3ae6e1ed9c73d6ed
#
_cell.length_a   1.000
_cell.length_b   1.000
_cell.length_c   1.000
_cell.angle_alpha   90.00
_cell.angle_beta   90.00
_cell.angle_gamma   90.00
#
_symmetry.space_group_name_H-M   'P 1'
#
loop_
_entity.id
_entity.type
_entity.pdbx_description
1 polymer ?
#
loop_
_entity_poly.entity_id
_entity_poly.type
_entity_poly.pdbx_seq_one_letter_code
_entity_poly.pdbx_strand_id
1 'polypeptide(L)'
;MKYLVGDIGNTSTKVCILNNKFKIERSFNFETIKLYKKNFLKTTLKNHLNKKLNLNLLFSSVVPTAFKEIKKNFKSTKFKLFEIKEFDLGKIIN
;
A
#
# COMPACT_ATOMS: atom_id res chain seq x y z
N MET A 1 -15.67 -4.18 2.62
CA MET A 1 -14.53 -3.74 1.79
C MET A 1 -13.43 -3.16 2.65
N LYS A 2 -12.21 -3.53 2.40
CA LYS A 2 -11.06 -2.97 3.10
C LYS A 2 -10.20 -2.16 2.14
N TYR A 3 -9.44 -1.24 2.69
CA TYR A 3 -8.51 -0.41 1.93
C TYR A 3 -7.11 -0.62 2.48
N LEU A 4 -6.14 -0.74 1.58
CA LEU A 4 -4.74 -0.68 1.95
C LEU A 4 -4.22 0.65 1.45
N VAL A 5 -3.70 1.47 2.36
CA VAL A 5 -3.26 2.83 2.05
C VAL A 5 -1.79 2.93 2.37
N GLY A 6 -0.99 3.33 1.38
CA GLY A 6 0.45 3.45 1.55
C GLY A 6 0.96 4.83 1.21
N ASP A 7 1.92 5.29 1.99
CA ASP A 7 2.63 6.54 1.75
C ASP A 7 4.11 6.23 1.57
N ILE A 8 4.59 6.38 0.33
CA ILE A 8 5.96 6.06 -0.04
C ILE A 8 6.82 7.31 0.01
N GLY A 9 7.58 7.46 1.10
CA GLY A 9 8.56 8.52 1.25
C GLY A 9 9.93 8.11 0.71
N ASN A 10 10.86 9.06 0.67
CA ASN A 10 12.21 8.80 0.16
C ASN A 10 12.95 7.76 1.00
N THR A 11 12.82 7.81 2.30
CA THR A 11 13.56 6.93 3.23
C THR A 11 12.68 5.83 3.78
N SER A 12 11.45 6.17 4.18
CA SER A 12 10.55 5.22 4.82
C SER A 12 9.20 5.20 4.13
N THR A 13 8.53 4.06 4.24
CA THR A 13 7.19 3.84 3.72
C THR A 13 6.29 3.39 4.86
N LYS A 14 5.10 3.98 4.92
CA LYS A 14 4.06 3.59 5.87
C LYS A 14 2.90 2.99 5.10
N VAL A 15 2.42 1.84 5.55
CA VAL A 15 1.27 1.16 4.95
C VAL A 15 0.25 0.87 6.05
N CYS A 16 -0.99 1.23 5.81
CA CYS A 16 -2.09 1.01 6.74
C CYS A 16 -3.17 0.19 6.09
N ILE A 17 -3.77 -0.71 6.86
CA ILE A 17 -4.98 -1.43 6.45
C ILE A 17 -6.15 -0.79 7.17
N LEU A 18 -7.12 -0.32 6.39
CA LEU A 18 -8.30 0.37 6.92
C LEU A 18 -9.54 -0.50 6.69
N ASN A 19 -10.46 -0.44 7.64
CA ASN A 19 -11.76 -1.10 7.48
C ASN A 19 -12.69 -0.22 6.62
N ASN A 20 -13.93 -0.65 6.41
CA ASN A 20 -14.91 0.08 5.60
C ASN A 20 -15.34 1.42 6.19
N LYS A 21 -15.00 1.69 7.44
CA LYS A 21 -15.23 2.97 8.12
C LYS A 21 -13.98 3.84 8.14
N PHE A 22 -12.93 3.47 7.38
CA PHE A 22 -11.65 4.15 7.31
C PHE A 22 -10.89 4.21 8.63
N LYS A 23 -11.14 3.25 9.51
CA LYS A 23 -10.36 3.13 10.75
C LYS A 23 -9.18 2.21 10.52
N ILE A 24 -8.02 2.54 11.08
CA ILE A 24 -6.80 1.77 10.93
C ILE A 24 -6.89 0.49 11.74
N GLU A 25 -6.81 -0.66 11.05
CA GLU A 25 -6.75 -1.98 11.70
C GLU A 25 -5.31 -2.42 11.94
N ARG A 26 -4.42 -2.11 11.00
CA ARG A 26 -3.00 -2.47 11.05
C ARG A 26 -2.17 -1.38 10.41
N SER A 27 -0.95 -1.22 10.89
CA SER A 27 0.01 -0.27 10.37
C SER A 27 1.38 -0.91 10.28
N PHE A 28 2.06 -0.70 9.16
CA PHE A 28 3.41 -1.20 8.90
C PHE A 28 4.31 -0.05 8.50
N ASN A 29 5.53 -0.04 9.05
CA ASN A 29 6.55 0.93 8.66
C ASN A 29 7.80 0.14 8.26
N PHE A 30 8.41 0.53 7.14
CA PHE A 30 9.65 -0.10 6.69
C PHE A 30 10.44 0.87 5.81
N GLU A 31 11.71 0.54 5.60
CA GLU A 31 12.55 1.34 4.72
C GLU A 31 12.08 1.19 3.27
N THR A 32 11.96 2.32 2.57
CA THR A 32 11.45 2.34 1.20
C THR A 32 12.28 1.45 0.26
N ILE A 33 13.58 1.36 0.49
CA ILE A 33 14.47 0.55 -0.33
C ILE A 33 14.06 -0.93 -0.38
N LYS A 34 13.37 -1.40 0.65
CA LYS A 34 12.91 -2.80 0.70
C LYS A 34 11.85 -3.09 -0.37
N LEU A 35 11.17 -2.07 -0.89
CA LEU A 35 10.18 -2.25 -1.95
C LEU A 35 10.79 -2.77 -3.25
N TYR A 36 12.09 -2.60 -3.44
CA TYR A 36 12.79 -3.09 -4.63
C TYR A 36 13.08 -4.59 -4.56
N LYS A 37 12.92 -5.22 -3.41
CA LYS A 37 13.03 -6.67 -3.30
C LYS A 37 11.79 -7.32 -3.89
N LYS A 38 11.98 -8.34 -4.72
CA LYS A 38 10.90 -9.03 -5.39
C LYS A 38 9.87 -9.53 -4.37
N ASN A 39 8.61 -9.16 -4.60
CA ASN A 39 7.48 -9.59 -3.78
C ASN A 39 7.56 -9.22 -2.29
N PHE A 40 8.41 -8.24 -1.92
CA PHE A 40 8.55 -7.86 -0.53
C PHE A 40 7.21 -7.46 0.09
N LEU A 41 6.46 -6.57 -0.59
CA LEU A 41 5.20 -6.06 -0.06
C LEU A 41 4.16 -7.17 0.04
N LYS A 42 4.06 -8.03 -0.98
CA LYS A 42 3.15 -9.17 -0.96
C LYS A 42 3.44 -10.10 0.20
N THR A 43 4.72 -10.39 0.45
CA THR A 43 5.14 -11.28 1.54
C THR A 43 4.83 -10.65 2.89
N THR A 44 5.13 -9.37 3.05
CA THR A 44 4.88 -8.63 4.29
C THR A 44 3.41 -8.61 4.64
N LEU A 45 2.55 -8.46 3.62
CA LEU A 45 1.10 -8.34 3.80
C LEU A 45 0.34 -9.65 3.60
N LYS A 46 1.05 -10.77 3.46
CA LYS A 46 0.48 -12.07 3.10
C LYS A 46 -0.75 -12.45 3.93
N ASN A 47 -0.68 -12.24 5.24
CA ASN A 47 -1.78 -12.60 6.14
C ASN A 47 -2.98 -11.65 6.03
N HIS A 48 -2.81 -10.53 5.38
CA HIS A 48 -3.84 -9.48 5.25
C HIS A 48 -4.39 -9.38 3.84
N LEU A 49 -3.72 -9.99 2.84
CA LEU A 49 -4.16 -10.00 1.45
C LEU A 49 -4.95 -11.26 1.17
N ASN A 50 -6.21 -11.29 1.65
CA ASN A 50 -7.09 -12.42 1.42
C ASN A 50 -7.69 -12.32 0.01
N LYS A 51 -7.61 -13.42 -0.74
CA LYS A 51 -8.15 -13.50 -2.12
C LYS A 51 -9.67 -13.27 -2.19
N LYS A 52 -10.37 -13.46 -1.09
CA LYS A 52 -11.83 -13.26 -1.01
C LYS A 52 -12.22 -11.82 -0.70
N LEU A 53 -11.27 -10.96 -0.35
CA LEU A 53 -11.55 -9.57 -0.01
C LEU A 53 -11.41 -8.68 -1.23
N ASN A 54 -12.39 -7.80 -1.42
CA ASN A 54 -12.23 -6.68 -2.34
C ASN A 54 -11.36 -5.64 -1.65
N LEU A 55 -10.12 -5.54 -2.09
CA LEU A 55 -9.14 -4.65 -1.50
C LEU A 55 -8.70 -3.63 -2.55
N ASN A 56 -8.87 -2.36 -2.22
CA ASN A 56 -8.32 -1.28 -3.03
C ASN A 56 -6.97 -0.87 -2.44
N LEU A 57 -5.98 -0.77 -3.30
CA LEU A 57 -4.62 -0.37 -2.93
C LEU A 57 -4.43 1.08 -3.34
N LEU A 58 -4.32 1.97 -2.36
CA LEU A 58 -4.19 3.40 -2.58
C LEU A 58 -2.82 3.86 -2.11
N PHE A 59 -1.97 4.31 -3.04
CA PHE A 59 -0.62 4.73 -2.71
C PHE A 59 -0.35 6.16 -3.13
N SER A 60 0.26 6.92 -2.22
CA SER A 60 0.90 8.19 -2.51
C SER A 60 2.40 7.96 -2.54
N SER A 61 3.10 8.56 -3.49
CA SER A 61 4.53 8.34 -3.62
C SER A 61 5.27 9.59 -4.08
N VAL A 62 6.38 9.88 -3.40
CA VAL A 62 7.37 10.83 -3.89
C VAL A 62 8.54 10.11 -4.57
N VAL A 63 8.45 8.78 -4.71
CA VAL A 63 9.49 7.95 -5.33
C VAL A 63 8.85 7.12 -6.45
N PRO A 64 8.78 7.66 -7.68
CA PRO A 64 8.10 6.98 -8.79
C PRO A 64 8.61 5.57 -9.08
N THR A 65 9.91 5.33 -8.92
CA THR A 65 10.49 4.00 -9.17
C THR A 65 9.99 2.97 -8.17
N ALA A 66 9.84 3.36 -6.91
CA ALA A 66 9.29 2.47 -5.87
C ALA A 66 7.84 2.12 -6.16
N PHE A 67 7.05 3.11 -6.60
CA PHE A 67 5.66 2.86 -6.97
C PHE A 67 5.56 1.90 -8.16
N LYS A 68 6.46 2.01 -9.14
CA LYS A 68 6.51 1.06 -10.26
C LYS A 68 6.76 -0.37 -9.79
N GLU A 69 7.58 -0.57 -8.77
CA GLU A 69 7.80 -1.90 -8.21
C GLU A 69 6.52 -2.46 -7.59
N ILE A 70 5.74 -1.62 -6.90
CA ILE A 70 4.45 -2.04 -6.36
C ILE A 70 3.51 -2.43 -7.49
N LYS A 71 3.44 -1.65 -8.56
CA LYS A 71 2.62 -1.96 -9.73
C LYS A 71 2.98 -3.33 -10.31
N LYS A 72 4.27 -3.63 -10.45
CA LYS A 72 4.71 -4.93 -10.95
C LYS A 72 4.24 -6.07 -10.06
N ASN A 73 4.34 -5.89 -8.74
CA ASN A 73 3.98 -6.92 -7.77
C ASN A 73 2.50 -7.25 -7.79
N PHE A 74 1.64 -6.28 -8.08
CA PHE A 74 0.20 -6.47 -8.05
C PHE A 74 -0.46 -6.53 -9.42
N LYS A 75 0.31 -6.53 -10.50
CA LYS A 75 -0.21 -6.51 -11.87
C LYS A 75 -1.13 -7.67 -12.20
N SER A 76 -0.82 -8.86 -11.71
CA SER A 76 -1.57 -10.08 -12.00
C SER A 76 -2.60 -10.43 -10.91
N THR A 77 -2.81 -9.54 -9.95
CA THR A 77 -3.75 -9.78 -8.86
C THR A 77 -5.12 -9.19 -9.16
N LYS A 78 -6.11 -9.58 -8.35
CA LYS A 78 -7.47 -9.02 -8.43
C LYS A 78 -7.56 -7.64 -7.80
N PHE A 79 -6.54 -7.21 -7.07
CA PHE A 79 -6.57 -5.96 -6.34
C PHE A 79 -6.40 -4.77 -7.29
N LYS A 80 -7.22 -3.75 -7.11
CA LYS A 80 -7.11 -2.51 -7.87
C LYS A 80 -6.09 -1.60 -7.20
N LEU A 81 -5.14 -1.10 -7.99
CA LEU A 81 -4.09 -0.23 -7.50
C LEU A 81 -4.31 1.19 -8.03
N PHE A 82 -4.31 2.16 -7.13
CA PHE A 82 -4.48 3.57 -7.46
C PHE A 82 -3.35 4.38 -6.87
N GLU A 83 -2.86 5.35 -7.63
CA GLU A 83 -1.97 6.37 -7.10
C GLU A 83 -2.80 7.59 -6.73
N ILE A 84 -2.63 8.10 -5.50
CA ILE A 84 -3.37 9.27 -5.03
C ILE A 84 -2.39 10.38 -4.66
N LYS A 85 -2.90 11.62 -4.65
CA LYS A 85 -2.09 12.75 -4.24
C LYS A 85 -1.84 12.71 -2.73
N GLU A 86 -0.65 13.11 -2.31
CA GLU A 86 -0.21 13.02 -0.93
C GLU A 86 -1.19 13.68 0.06
N PHE A 87 -1.73 14.84 -0.29
CA PHE A 87 -2.64 15.54 0.62
C PHE A 87 -3.96 14.75 0.84
N ASP A 88 -4.42 14.02 -0.18
CA ASP A 88 -5.61 13.17 -0.05
C ASP A 88 -5.34 12.03 0.92
N LEU A 89 -4.14 11.47 0.85
CA LEU A 89 -3.72 10.40 1.76
C LEU A 89 -3.67 10.91 3.20
N GLY A 90 -3.16 12.12 3.41
CA GLY A 90 -3.13 12.73 4.75
C GLY A 90 -4.50 12.85 5.38
N LYS A 91 -5.53 13.13 4.59
CA LYS A 91 -6.91 13.19 5.08
C LYS A 91 -7.44 11.82 5.53
N ILE A 92 -6.92 10.74 4.94
CA ILE A 92 -7.40 9.39 5.23
C ILE A 92 -6.72 8.81 6.45
N ILE A 93 -5.41 9.00 6.60
CA ILE A 93 -4.61 8.27 7.60
C ILE A 93 -4.10 9.13 8.76
N ASN A 94 -4.43 10.41 8.80
CA ASN A 94 -4.06 11.27 9.94
C ASN A 94 -5.09 11.17 11.04
#